data_9cce8905afb929b8669e6e652f42444c
#
_entry.id   9cce8905afb929b8669e6e652f42444c
#
_cell.length_a   1.000
_cell.length_b   1.000
_cell.length_c   1.000
_cell.angle_alpha   90.00
_cell.angle_beta   90.00
_cell.angle_gamma   90.00
#
_symmetry.space_group_name_H-M   'P 1'
#
loop_
_entity.id
_entity.type
_entity.pdbx_description
1 polymer ?
#
loop_
_entity_poly.entity_id
_entity_poly.type
_entity_poly.pdbx_seq_one_letter_code
_entity_poly.pdbx_strand_id
1 'polypeptide(L)'
;MADLLDYGHAIGDEVLKEIAMRLERAIRKEDTIARLGGDEFAVVMESLKEAEGTMHCVQRLNAAFKEPVIVGDAQFVLSASIGISLYPQNGTDAHTLLRNADTAMFKAKEAGRGTFQFYVEEMTRYAVERARMEADLREAVERGELE
;
A
#
# COMPACT_ATOMS: atom_id res chain seq x y z
N MET A 1 -7.73 -3.00 6.08
CA MET A 1 -7.49 -2.78 7.52
C MET A 1 -8.53 -1.87 8.20
N ALA A 2 -9.62 -1.55 7.49
CA ALA A 2 -10.69 -0.73 8.05
C ALA A 2 -11.29 -1.31 9.34
N ASP A 3 -11.33 -2.63 9.43
CA ASP A 3 -11.93 -3.33 10.59
C ASP A 3 -11.18 -3.09 11.91
N LEU A 4 -9.91 -2.68 11.85
CA LEU A 4 -9.13 -2.39 13.05
C LEU A 4 -9.67 -1.21 13.84
N LEU A 5 -10.33 -0.28 13.18
CA LEU A 5 -10.91 0.90 13.83
C LEU A 5 -12.04 0.54 14.78
N ASP A 6 -12.74 -0.57 14.52
CA ASP A 6 -13.85 -1.04 15.33
C ASP A 6 -13.41 -1.64 16.67
N TYR A 7 -12.12 -2.00 16.80
CA TYR A 7 -11.57 -2.65 17.98
C TYR A 7 -10.80 -1.72 18.91
N GLY A 8 -10.66 -0.44 18.53
CA GLY A 8 -9.96 0.55 19.31
C GLY A 8 -8.47 0.63 19.01
N HIS A 9 -7.85 1.72 19.45
CA HIS A 9 -6.45 2.03 19.10
C HIS A 9 -5.45 1.04 19.68
N ALA A 10 -5.68 0.54 20.90
CA ALA A 10 -4.73 -0.36 21.55
C ALA A 10 -4.59 -1.69 20.78
N ILE A 11 -5.70 -2.24 20.32
CA ILE A 11 -5.69 -3.48 19.53
C ILE A 11 -5.12 -3.23 18.15
N GLY A 12 -5.49 -2.11 17.52
CA GLY A 12 -4.92 -1.71 16.23
C GLY A 12 -3.42 -1.57 16.30
N ASP A 13 -2.89 -0.97 17.36
CA ASP A 13 -1.44 -0.83 17.56
C ASP A 13 -0.75 -2.20 17.70
N GLU A 14 -1.36 -3.13 18.43
CA GLU A 14 -0.80 -4.48 18.56
C GLU A 14 -0.76 -5.22 17.23
N VAL A 15 -1.82 -5.10 16.42
CA VAL A 15 -1.86 -5.68 15.09
C VAL A 15 -0.79 -5.08 14.21
N LEU A 16 -0.63 -3.74 14.22
CA LEU A 16 0.38 -3.06 13.41
C LEU A 16 1.80 -3.42 13.83
N LYS A 17 2.06 -3.61 15.11
CA LYS A 17 3.36 -4.07 15.60
C LYS A 17 3.68 -5.47 15.08
N GLU A 18 2.71 -6.36 15.12
CA GLU A 18 2.89 -7.72 14.59
C GLU A 18 3.15 -7.71 13.08
N ILE A 19 2.42 -6.88 12.34
CA ILE A 19 2.64 -6.73 10.91
C ILE A 19 4.04 -6.17 10.64
N ALA A 20 4.46 -5.15 11.38
CA ALA A 20 5.80 -4.58 11.23
C ALA A 20 6.89 -5.64 11.44
N MET A 21 6.75 -6.48 12.45
CA MET A 21 7.69 -7.57 12.71
C MET A 21 7.71 -8.59 11.57
N ARG A 22 6.55 -8.95 11.05
CA ARG A 22 6.45 -9.91 9.93
C ARG A 22 7.07 -9.36 8.65
N LEU A 23 6.83 -8.09 8.35
CA LEU A 23 7.41 -7.44 7.18
C LEU A 23 8.93 -7.34 7.32
N GLU A 24 9.42 -7.00 8.50
CA GLU A 24 10.86 -6.93 8.76
C GLU A 24 11.54 -8.28 8.54
N ARG A 25 10.90 -9.38 8.92
CA ARG A 25 11.41 -10.72 8.68
C ARG A 25 11.34 -11.14 7.21
N ALA A 26 10.44 -10.52 6.44
CA ALA A 26 10.24 -10.86 5.04
C ALA A 26 11.24 -10.16 4.11
N ILE A 27 11.88 -9.09 4.57
CA ILE A 27 12.85 -8.33 3.76
C ILE A 27 14.27 -8.76 4.09
N ARG A 28 15.21 -8.40 3.19
CA ARG A 28 16.62 -8.71 3.38
C ARG A 28 17.25 -7.70 4.33
N LYS A 29 18.43 -8.04 4.85
CA LYS A 29 19.16 -7.20 5.80
C LYS A 29 19.49 -5.81 5.23
N GLU A 30 19.78 -5.73 3.94
CA GLU A 30 20.08 -4.47 3.26
C GLU A 30 18.84 -3.65 2.90
N ASP A 31 17.66 -4.24 3.02
CA ASP A 31 16.41 -3.54 2.72
C ASP A 31 15.97 -2.72 3.95
N THR A 32 15.17 -1.71 3.70
CA THR A 32 14.68 -0.81 4.74
C THR A 32 13.17 -0.81 4.78
N ILE A 33 12.61 -0.87 5.97
CA ILE A 33 11.18 -0.71 6.17
C ILE A 33 10.91 0.50 7.07
N ALA A 34 9.88 1.26 6.73
CA ALA A 34 9.44 2.40 7.52
C ALA A 34 7.92 2.45 7.56
N ARG A 35 7.38 2.85 8.70
CA ARG A 35 5.94 3.12 8.80
C ARG A 35 5.73 4.60 8.45
N LEU A 36 4.89 4.86 7.46
CA LEU A 36 4.61 6.22 6.99
C LEU A 36 3.51 6.90 7.80
N GLY A 37 2.66 6.12 8.42
CA GLY A 37 1.54 6.59 9.22
C GLY A 37 0.36 5.65 9.08
N GLY A 38 -0.55 5.66 10.05
CA GLY A 38 -1.70 4.77 10.01
C GLY A 38 -1.30 3.32 9.78
N ASP A 39 -1.82 2.74 8.71
CA ASP A 39 -1.53 1.37 8.30
C ASP A 39 -0.63 1.30 7.05
N GLU A 40 0.07 2.38 6.73
CA GLU A 40 0.95 2.43 5.56
C GLU A 40 2.41 2.20 5.93
N PHE A 41 3.05 1.32 5.16
CA PHE A 41 4.46 1.01 5.28
C PHE A 41 5.14 1.24 3.94
N ALA A 42 6.39 1.67 3.98
CA ALA A 42 7.24 1.76 2.81
C ALA A 42 8.40 0.78 2.98
N VAL A 43 8.72 0.07 1.91
CA VAL A 43 9.86 -0.84 1.87
C VAL A 43 10.77 -0.38 0.74
N VAL A 44 12.04 -0.16 1.05
CA VAL A 44 13.06 0.19 0.07
C VAL A 44 13.95 -1.02 -0.12
N MET A 45 13.99 -1.51 -1.35
CA MET A 45 14.81 -2.66 -1.72
C MET A 45 15.98 -2.20 -2.57
N GLU A 46 17.18 -2.54 -2.13
CA GLU A 46 18.40 -2.16 -2.80
C GLU A 46 18.94 -3.30 -3.66
N SER A 47 19.66 -2.91 -4.72
CA SER A 47 20.44 -3.85 -5.55
C SER A 47 19.63 -5.00 -6.15
N LEU A 48 18.42 -4.71 -6.60
CA LEU A 48 17.65 -5.67 -7.37
C LEU A 48 18.15 -5.63 -8.83
N LYS A 49 18.68 -6.73 -9.30
CA LYS A 49 19.28 -6.81 -10.63
C LYS A 49 18.26 -7.08 -11.74
N GLU A 50 17.13 -7.68 -11.40
CA GLU A 50 16.12 -8.08 -12.37
C GLU A 50 14.70 -7.96 -11.82
N ALA A 51 13.72 -7.90 -12.73
CA ALA A 51 12.31 -7.86 -12.37
C ALA A 51 11.88 -9.07 -11.53
N GLU A 52 12.50 -10.22 -11.73
CA GLU A 52 12.23 -11.44 -10.95
C GLU A 52 12.52 -11.23 -9.46
N GLY A 53 13.59 -10.48 -9.14
CA GLY A 53 13.92 -10.16 -7.76
C GLY A 53 12.81 -9.37 -7.08
N THR A 54 12.21 -8.43 -7.81
CA THR A 54 11.07 -7.65 -7.31
C THR A 54 9.88 -8.56 -7.02
N MET A 55 9.58 -9.49 -7.93
CA MET A 55 8.46 -10.42 -7.73
C MET A 55 8.67 -11.34 -6.53
N HIS A 56 9.88 -11.83 -6.32
CA HIS A 56 10.19 -12.64 -5.14
C HIS A 56 9.96 -11.86 -3.85
N CYS A 57 10.36 -10.60 -3.83
CA CYS A 57 10.14 -9.74 -2.67
C CYS A 57 8.66 -9.50 -2.40
N VAL A 58 7.88 -9.23 -3.46
CA VAL A 58 6.43 -9.05 -3.35
C VAL A 58 5.77 -10.31 -2.80
N GLN A 59 6.18 -11.48 -3.29
CA GLN A 59 5.65 -12.75 -2.81
C GLN A 59 5.94 -12.98 -1.33
N ARG A 60 7.15 -12.64 -0.88
CA ARG A 60 7.51 -12.75 0.54
C ARG A 60 6.72 -11.79 1.41
N LEU A 61 6.51 -10.56 0.94
CA LEU A 61 5.69 -9.59 1.66
C LEU A 61 4.24 -10.06 1.77
N ASN A 62 3.68 -10.58 0.68
CA ASN A 62 2.32 -11.13 0.70
C ASN A 62 2.21 -12.35 1.63
N ALA A 63 3.24 -13.19 1.67
CA ALA A 63 3.25 -14.35 2.55
C ALA A 63 3.17 -13.97 4.04
N ALA A 64 3.64 -12.77 4.39
CA ALA A 64 3.57 -12.29 5.77
C ALA A 64 2.13 -12.11 6.26
N PHE A 65 1.17 -11.98 5.34
CA PHE A 65 -0.25 -11.80 5.66
C PHE A 65 -1.07 -13.09 5.62
N LYS A 66 -0.46 -14.23 5.28
CA LYS A 66 -1.18 -15.50 5.20
C LYS A 66 -1.67 -15.98 6.55
N GLU A 67 -0.84 -15.86 7.58
CA GLU A 67 -1.22 -16.25 8.92
C GLU A 67 -2.01 -15.13 9.57
N PRO A 68 -3.17 -15.44 10.19
CA PRO A 68 -3.92 -14.42 10.91
C PRO A 68 -3.10 -13.79 12.02
N VAL A 69 -3.43 -12.55 12.37
CA VAL A 69 -2.87 -11.88 13.53
C VAL A 69 -3.81 -12.12 14.70
N ILE A 70 -3.27 -12.66 15.79
CA ILE A 70 -4.05 -12.96 16.98
C ILE A 70 -3.66 -11.99 18.09
N VAL A 71 -4.66 -11.26 18.61
CA VAL A 71 -4.50 -10.36 19.75
C VAL A 71 -5.55 -10.73 20.78
N GLY A 72 -5.12 -11.32 21.89
CA GLY A 72 -6.03 -11.85 22.90
C GLY A 72 -6.91 -12.96 22.31
N ASP A 73 -8.22 -12.76 22.36
CA ASP A 73 -9.19 -13.70 21.79
C ASP A 73 -9.60 -13.34 20.36
N ALA A 74 -9.16 -12.20 19.87
CA ALA A 74 -9.51 -11.72 18.53
C ALA A 74 -8.52 -12.21 17.48
N GLN A 75 -9.04 -12.56 16.30
CA GLN A 75 -8.27 -13.03 15.17
C GLN A 75 -8.54 -12.13 13.97
N PHE A 76 -7.48 -11.63 13.35
CA PHE A 76 -7.56 -10.72 12.22
C PHE A 76 -6.94 -11.36 10.98
N VAL A 77 -7.74 -11.44 9.91
CA VAL A 77 -7.26 -11.86 8.60
C VAL A 77 -7.04 -10.60 7.78
N LEU A 78 -5.80 -10.34 7.43
CA LEU A 78 -5.40 -9.11 6.77
C LEU A 78 -4.82 -9.40 5.39
N SER A 79 -4.89 -8.38 4.54
CA SER A 79 -4.23 -8.41 3.24
C SER A 79 -3.55 -7.06 3.00
N ALA A 80 -2.57 -7.05 2.11
CA ALA A 80 -1.85 -5.84 1.74
C ALA A 80 -2.14 -5.47 0.29
N SER A 81 -2.32 -4.18 0.06
CA SER A 81 -2.28 -3.62 -1.30
C SER A 81 -0.91 -2.99 -1.47
N ILE A 82 -0.19 -3.38 -2.51
CA ILE A 82 1.21 -3.03 -2.70
C ILE A 82 1.38 -2.24 -3.99
N GLY A 83 1.93 -1.04 -3.86
CA GLY A 83 2.34 -0.25 -5.01
C GLY A 83 3.85 -0.28 -5.15
N ILE A 84 4.34 -0.40 -6.36
CA ILE A 84 5.77 -0.57 -6.64
C ILE A 84 6.21 0.49 -7.62
N SER A 85 7.28 1.23 -7.28
CA SER A 85 7.96 2.10 -8.22
C SER A 85 9.43 1.69 -8.28
N LEU A 86 10.01 1.81 -9.45
CA LEU A 86 11.37 1.36 -9.74
C LEU A 86 12.28 2.54 -10.04
N TYR A 87 13.47 2.53 -9.47
CA TYR A 87 14.52 3.49 -9.76
C TYR A 87 15.40 2.93 -10.88
N PRO A 88 15.80 3.72 -11.87
CA PRO A 88 15.47 5.12 -12.09
C PRO A 88 14.25 5.37 -12.99
N GLN A 89 13.60 4.32 -13.46
CA GLN A 89 12.51 4.40 -14.44
C GLN A 89 11.32 5.24 -13.96
N ASN A 90 10.99 5.11 -12.68
CA ASN A 90 9.80 5.75 -12.11
C ASN A 90 10.13 6.94 -11.22
N GLY A 91 11.38 7.38 -11.23
CA GLY A 91 11.82 8.56 -10.49
C GLY A 91 13.27 8.44 -10.06
N THR A 92 13.89 9.58 -9.80
CA THR A 92 15.30 9.67 -9.41
C THR A 92 15.50 10.24 -8.02
N ASP A 93 14.42 10.58 -7.33
CA ASP A 93 14.47 11.05 -5.95
C ASP A 93 13.40 10.32 -5.12
N ALA A 94 13.59 10.34 -3.81
CA ALA A 94 12.74 9.61 -2.89
C ALA A 94 11.27 10.06 -2.94
N HIS A 95 11.05 11.37 -3.01
CA HIS A 95 9.71 11.93 -3.03
C HIS A 95 8.91 11.44 -4.24
N THR A 96 9.53 11.48 -5.42
CA THR A 96 8.90 11.02 -6.66
C THR A 96 8.61 9.52 -6.63
N LEU A 97 9.56 8.73 -6.15
CA LEU A 97 9.39 7.28 -6.05
C LEU A 97 8.27 6.91 -5.08
N LEU A 98 8.20 7.56 -3.92
CA LEU A 98 7.15 7.30 -2.94
C LEU A 98 5.78 7.72 -3.48
N ARG A 99 5.69 8.87 -4.12
CA ARG A 99 4.45 9.34 -4.73
C ARG A 99 3.94 8.37 -5.78
N ASN A 100 4.85 7.89 -6.65
CA ASN A 100 4.48 6.97 -7.72
C ASN A 100 4.10 5.59 -7.18
N ALA A 101 4.79 5.12 -6.14
CA ALA A 101 4.40 3.88 -5.46
C ALA A 101 3.01 4.01 -4.81
N ASP A 102 2.73 5.16 -4.21
CA ASP A 102 1.43 5.43 -3.60
C ASP A 102 0.30 5.42 -4.65
N THR A 103 0.56 6.03 -5.80
CA THR A 103 -0.38 6.02 -6.93
C THR A 103 -0.67 4.58 -7.38
N ALA A 104 0.36 3.76 -7.49
CA ALA A 104 0.21 2.35 -7.86
C ALA A 104 -0.54 1.56 -6.79
N MET A 105 -0.28 1.84 -5.51
CA MET A 105 -0.98 1.21 -4.40
C MET A 105 -2.47 1.52 -4.42
N PHE A 106 -2.83 2.76 -4.72
CA PHE A 106 -4.23 3.14 -4.86
C PHE A 106 -4.90 2.34 -5.97
N LYS A 107 -4.20 2.15 -7.09
CA LYS A 107 -4.71 1.32 -8.20
C LYS A 107 -4.90 -0.13 -7.76
N ALA A 108 -3.99 -0.66 -6.94
CA ALA A 108 -4.12 -2.00 -6.38
C ALA A 108 -5.37 -2.12 -5.49
N LYS A 109 -5.65 -1.10 -4.69
CA LYS A 109 -6.86 -1.07 -3.85
C LYS A 109 -8.13 -1.07 -4.68
N GLU A 110 -8.15 -0.33 -5.79
CA GLU A 110 -9.28 -0.31 -6.70
C GLU A 110 -9.49 -1.64 -7.41
N ALA A 111 -8.42 -2.36 -7.69
CA ALA A 111 -8.48 -3.66 -8.37
C ALA A 111 -8.94 -4.81 -7.48
N GLY A 112 -9.31 -4.52 -6.23
CA GLY A 112 -9.89 -5.52 -5.34
C GLY A 112 -9.08 -5.82 -4.09
N ARG A 113 -8.08 -5.01 -3.77
CA ARG A 113 -7.20 -5.16 -2.60
C ARG A 113 -6.44 -6.50 -2.59
N GLY A 114 -5.51 -6.64 -1.69
CA GLY A 114 -4.73 -7.87 -1.56
C GLY A 114 -3.89 -8.21 -2.78
N THR A 115 -3.57 -7.24 -3.61
CA THR A 115 -2.84 -7.41 -4.85
C THR A 115 -1.73 -6.37 -4.94
N PHE A 116 -0.93 -6.44 -5.98
CA PHE A 116 0.15 -5.49 -6.22
C PHE A 116 0.02 -4.84 -7.60
N GLN A 117 0.58 -3.66 -7.75
CA GLN A 117 0.64 -2.95 -9.02
C GLN A 117 2.00 -2.27 -9.17
N PHE A 118 2.57 -2.37 -10.36
CA PHE A 118 3.73 -1.56 -10.73
C PHE A 118 3.26 -0.21 -11.23
N TYR A 119 4.01 0.84 -10.88
CA TYR A 119 3.70 2.16 -11.39
C TYR A 119 3.98 2.24 -12.89
N VAL A 120 3.04 2.84 -13.61
CA VAL A 120 3.21 3.26 -15.02
C VAL A 120 2.64 4.67 -15.14
N GLU A 121 3.17 5.46 -16.07
CA GLU A 121 2.79 6.86 -16.25
C GLU A 121 1.27 7.07 -16.43
N GLU A 122 0.63 6.16 -17.12
CA GLU A 122 -0.81 6.21 -17.38
C GLU A 122 -1.63 6.21 -16.10
N MET A 123 -1.12 5.63 -15.01
CA MET A 123 -1.81 5.63 -13.72
C MET A 123 -1.95 7.03 -13.13
N THR A 124 -0.95 7.89 -13.32
CA THR A 124 -1.02 9.26 -12.84
C THR A 124 -2.12 10.02 -13.57
N ARG A 125 -2.22 9.85 -14.89
CA ARG A 125 -3.27 10.47 -15.67
C ARG A 125 -4.64 10.02 -15.21
N TYR A 126 -4.82 8.74 -14.99
CA TYR A 126 -6.06 8.17 -14.48
C TYR A 126 -6.44 8.75 -13.12
N ALA A 127 -5.48 8.85 -12.21
CA ALA A 127 -5.71 9.40 -10.86
C ALA A 127 -6.12 10.87 -10.93
N VAL A 128 -5.50 11.67 -11.81
CA VAL A 128 -5.84 13.08 -11.99
C VAL A 128 -7.27 13.22 -12.55
N GLU A 129 -7.61 12.43 -13.55
CA GLU A 129 -8.95 12.46 -14.15
C GLU A 129 -10.02 12.07 -13.13
N ARG A 130 -9.75 11.06 -12.33
CA ARG A 130 -10.68 10.61 -11.30
C ARG A 130 -10.89 11.68 -10.23
N ALA A 131 -9.82 12.33 -9.77
CA ALA A 131 -9.92 13.41 -8.80
C ALA A 131 -10.76 14.57 -9.33
N ARG A 132 -10.60 14.88 -10.63
CA ARG A 132 -11.41 15.91 -11.29
C ARG A 132 -12.89 15.50 -11.32
N MET A 133 -13.18 14.28 -11.69
CA MET A 133 -14.56 13.77 -11.72
C MET A 133 -15.21 13.82 -10.35
N GLU A 134 -14.49 13.43 -9.31
CA GLU A 134 -15.01 13.47 -7.94
C GLU A 134 -15.28 14.90 -7.49
N ALA A 135 -14.42 15.84 -7.83
CA ALA A 135 -14.62 17.26 -7.52
C ALA A 135 -15.84 17.83 -8.27
N ASP A 136 -15.98 17.51 -9.56
CA ASP A 136 -17.11 17.96 -10.37
C ASP A 136 -18.43 17.40 -9.84
N LEU A 137 -18.44 16.14 -9.46
CA LEU A 137 -19.63 15.49 -8.91
C LEU A 137 -20.03 16.11 -7.58
N ARG A 138 -19.05 16.38 -6.72
CA ARG A 138 -19.29 17.01 -5.42
C ARG A 138 -19.90 18.41 -5.61
N GLU A 139 -19.35 19.18 -6.51
CA GLU A 139 -19.87 20.51 -6.84
C GLU A 139 -21.31 20.44 -7.38
N ALA A 140 -21.59 19.49 -8.25
CA ALA A 140 -22.94 19.28 -8.78
C ALA A 140 -23.95 18.93 -7.67
N VAL A 141 -23.55 18.09 -6.72
CA VAL A 141 -24.39 17.74 -5.58
C VAL A 141 -24.66 18.95 -4.69
N GLU A 142 -23.63 19.77 -4.43
CA GLU A 142 -23.77 20.99 -3.62
C GLU A 142 -24.70 22.01 -4.27
N ARG A 143 -24.74 22.05 -5.60
CA ARG A 143 -25.65 22.94 -6.33
C ARG A 143 -27.04 22.35 -6.55
N GLY A 144 -27.27 21.11 -6.12
CA GLY A 144 -28.55 20.43 -6.29
C GLY A 144 -28.84 20.00 -7.72
N GLU A 145 -27.83 19.83 -8.55
CA GLU A 145 -27.99 19.41 -9.96
C GLU A 145 -28.21 17.92 -10.11
N LEU A 146 -27.90 17.12 -9.10
CA LEU A 146 -28.13 15.68 -9.08
C LEU A 146 -29.27 15.34 -8.15
N GLU A 147 -30.21 14.57 -8.62
CA GLU A 147 -31.35 14.10 -7.83
C GLU A 147 -31.19 12.61 -7.47
#